data_d98ec97c65634899681165611170718f
#
_entry.id   d98ec97c65634899681165611170718f
#
_cell.length_a   1.000
_cell.length_b   1.000
_cell.length_c   1.000
_cell.angle_alpha   90.00
_cell.angle_beta   90.00
_cell.angle_gamma   90.00
#
_symmetry.space_group_name_H-M   'P 1'
#
loop_
_entity.id
_entity.type
_entity.pdbx_description
1 polymer ?
#
loop_
_entity_poly.entity_id
_entity_poly.type
_entity_poly.pdbx_seq_one_letter_code
_entity_poly.pdbx_strand_id
1 'polypeptide(L)'
;MTTYDRARECAVHYASRWLVEDFHKALKTGLRVERLQLENAARLFAATAMMSIVALRLVGLREQVRHPPQRPAEAAGLDPLALDVLRGASNRPLHTLAEVALAIGRLGGHLNRRQDGLPGWQTLWRGMKKLESLVQGVRLSCKLPGFG
;
A
#
# COMPACT_ATOMS: atom_id res chain seq x y z
N MET A 1 21.04 21.46 23.66
CA MET A 1 21.14 20.26 22.83
C MET A 1 22.56 19.73 22.92
N THR A 2 22.76 18.59 23.58
CA THR A 2 24.10 18.01 23.81
C THR A 2 24.66 17.36 22.54
N THR A 3 25.96 17.12 22.47
CA THR A 3 26.59 16.40 21.34
C THR A 3 25.98 14.99 21.16
N TYR A 4 25.57 14.37 22.26
CA TYR A 4 24.89 13.06 22.26
C TYR A 4 23.53 13.13 21.58
N ASP A 5 22.73 14.16 21.88
CA ASP A 5 21.40 14.31 21.24
C ASP A 5 21.50 14.45 19.72
N ARG A 6 22.49 15.23 19.25
CA ARG A 6 22.77 15.36 17.80
C ARG A 6 23.22 14.05 17.18
N ALA A 7 24.09 13.30 17.84
CA ALA A 7 24.55 12.01 17.34
C ALA A 7 23.39 11.01 17.24
N ARG A 8 22.50 10.98 18.24
CA ARG A 8 21.29 10.15 18.25
C ARG A 8 20.33 10.55 17.12
N GLU A 9 20.13 11.84 16.92
CA GLU A 9 19.28 12.36 15.84
C GLU A 9 19.83 11.97 14.45
N CYS A 10 21.13 12.13 14.23
CA CYS A 10 21.80 11.68 13.01
C CYS A 10 21.65 10.16 12.79
N ALA A 11 21.79 9.36 13.85
CA ALA A 11 21.60 7.90 13.76
C ALA A 11 20.17 7.53 13.38
N VAL A 12 19.15 8.20 13.94
CA VAL A 12 17.74 8.02 13.60
C VAL A 12 17.46 8.40 12.13
N HIS A 13 18.00 9.55 11.69
CA HIS A 13 17.88 9.97 10.28
C HIS A 13 18.56 8.98 9.33
N TYR A 14 19.74 8.51 9.67
CA TYR A 14 20.45 7.51 8.87
C TYR A 14 19.69 6.17 8.81
N ALA A 15 19.12 5.74 9.94
CA ALA A 15 18.29 4.54 10.00
C ALA A 15 17.05 4.62 9.09
N SER A 16 16.55 5.82 8.76
CA SER A 16 15.42 6.03 7.86
C SER A 16 15.80 5.97 6.37
N ARG A 17 17.10 5.89 6.05
CA ARG A 17 17.58 5.88 4.64
C ARG A 17 16.99 4.75 3.82
N TRP A 18 16.75 3.60 4.42
CA TRP A 18 16.14 2.44 3.74
C TRP A 18 14.71 2.71 3.23
N LEU A 19 13.98 3.66 3.85
CA LEU A 19 12.66 4.07 3.34
C LEU A 19 12.76 4.69 1.94
N VAL A 20 13.79 5.47 1.69
CA VAL A 20 14.06 6.07 0.37
C VAL A 20 14.40 4.98 -0.64
N GLU A 21 15.19 3.98 -0.23
CA GLU A 21 15.51 2.83 -1.09
C GLU A 21 14.26 2.00 -1.42
N ASP A 22 13.40 1.72 -0.44
CA ASP A 22 12.13 1.02 -0.64
C ASP A 22 11.18 1.82 -1.54
N PHE A 23 11.11 3.14 -1.38
CA PHE A 23 10.35 4.01 -2.27
C PHE A 23 10.84 3.90 -3.72
N HIS A 24 12.14 4.02 -3.95
CA HIS A 24 12.71 3.88 -5.29
C HIS A 24 12.49 2.49 -5.88
N LYS A 25 12.61 1.44 -5.08
CA LYS A 25 12.29 0.06 -5.52
C LYS A 25 10.82 -0.08 -5.88
N ALA A 26 9.90 0.51 -5.09
CA ALA A 26 8.48 0.49 -5.39
C ALA A 26 8.19 1.21 -6.72
N LEU A 27 8.79 2.37 -6.94
CA LEU A 27 8.60 3.18 -8.14
C LEU A 27 9.17 2.49 -9.39
N LYS A 28 10.41 1.99 -9.32
CA LYS A 28 11.10 1.38 -10.46
C LYS A 28 10.59 -0.03 -10.78
N THR A 29 10.60 -0.92 -9.79
CA THR A 29 10.30 -2.34 -9.99
C THR A 29 8.80 -2.61 -9.92
N GLY A 30 8.08 -1.99 -8.99
CA GLY A 30 6.64 -2.19 -8.79
C GLY A 30 5.80 -1.53 -9.84
N LEU A 31 5.95 -0.24 -9.97
CA LEU A 31 5.18 0.59 -10.87
C LEU A 31 5.80 0.68 -12.26
N ARG A 32 7.05 0.23 -12.42
CA ARG A 32 7.78 0.19 -13.70
C ARG A 32 7.86 1.56 -14.37
N VAL A 33 8.09 2.62 -13.58
CA VAL A 33 8.16 3.99 -14.10
C VAL A 33 9.15 4.14 -15.25
N GLU A 34 10.25 3.38 -15.23
CA GLU A 34 11.28 3.40 -16.28
C GLU A 34 10.82 2.78 -17.62
N ARG A 35 9.67 2.09 -17.64
CA ARG A 35 9.08 1.52 -18.86
C ARG A 35 8.01 2.41 -19.49
N LEU A 36 7.77 3.58 -18.91
CA LEU A 36 6.84 4.53 -19.49
C LEU A 36 7.43 5.10 -20.80
N GLN A 37 6.78 4.81 -21.89
CA GLN A 37 7.07 5.39 -23.21
C GLN A 37 5.97 6.40 -23.52
N LEU A 38 6.16 7.63 -23.04
CA LEU A 38 5.22 8.72 -23.27
C LEU A 38 5.89 9.76 -24.18
N GLU A 39 5.19 10.17 -25.22
CA GLU A 39 5.69 11.04 -26.27
C GLU A 39 6.02 12.47 -25.78
N ASN A 40 5.49 12.86 -24.63
CA ASN A 40 5.58 14.23 -24.13
C ASN A 40 6.12 14.26 -22.70
N ALA A 41 7.10 15.12 -22.44
CA ALA A 41 7.72 15.29 -21.13
C ALA A 41 6.69 15.67 -20.04
N ALA A 42 5.71 16.53 -20.34
CA ALA A 42 4.67 16.90 -19.37
C ALA A 42 3.82 15.70 -18.93
N ARG A 43 3.47 14.80 -19.87
CA ARG A 43 2.76 13.55 -19.55
C ARG A 43 3.63 12.60 -18.74
N LEU A 44 4.92 12.52 -19.05
CA LEU A 44 5.87 11.71 -18.29
C LEU A 44 6.00 12.22 -16.85
N PHE A 45 6.13 13.53 -16.64
CA PHE A 45 6.17 14.12 -15.31
C PHE A 45 4.89 13.87 -14.53
N ALA A 46 3.71 14.07 -15.14
CA ALA A 46 2.43 13.81 -14.50
C ALA A 46 2.27 12.33 -14.09
N ALA A 47 2.60 11.41 -14.99
CA ALA A 47 2.54 9.98 -14.71
C ALA A 47 3.52 9.57 -13.58
N THR A 48 4.75 10.10 -13.62
CA THR A 48 5.76 9.85 -12.57
C THR A 48 5.31 10.40 -11.22
N ALA A 49 4.71 11.59 -11.19
CA ALA A 49 4.18 12.18 -9.96
C ALA A 49 3.05 11.32 -9.37
N MET A 50 2.10 10.87 -10.19
CA MET A 50 1.02 9.97 -9.74
C MET A 50 1.57 8.64 -9.21
N MET A 51 2.53 8.04 -9.91
CA MET A 51 3.18 6.80 -9.47
C MET A 51 3.96 6.99 -8.18
N SER A 52 4.57 8.15 -7.98
CA SER A 52 5.26 8.50 -6.72
C SER A 52 4.30 8.54 -5.54
N ILE A 53 3.09 9.08 -5.72
CA ILE A 53 2.05 9.07 -4.68
C ILE A 53 1.65 7.63 -4.34
N VAL A 54 1.47 6.77 -5.34
CA VAL A 54 1.16 5.35 -5.12
C VAL A 54 2.30 4.65 -4.39
N ALA A 55 3.55 4.87 -4.79
CA ALA A 55 4.71 4.29 -4.12
C ALA A 55 4.80 4.73 -2.64
N LEU A 56 4.59 6.03 -2.37
CA LEU A 56 4.57 6.56 -1.00
C LEU A 56 3.46 5.92 -0.15
N ARG A 57 2.26 5.75 -0.69
CA ARG A 57 1.16 5.08 0.01
C ARG A 57 1.48 3.62 0.35
N LEU A 58 2.09 2.87 -0.57
CA LEU A 58 2.46 1.47 -0.34
C LEU A 58 3.54 1.32 0.72
N VAL A 59 4.60 2.14 0.64
CA VAL A 59 5.67 2.16 1.64
C VAL A 59 5.13 2.65 2.97
N GLY A 60 4.33 3.73 2.97
CA GLY A 60 3.70 4.28 4.15
C GLY A 60 2.76 3.30 4.85
N LEU A 61 1.92 2.56 4.11
CA LEU A 61 1.05 1.53 4.69
C LEU A 61 1.86 0.45 5.41
N ARG A 62 2.94 -0.02 4.78
CA ARG A 62 3.84 -1.02 5.38
C ARG A 62 4.47 -0.52 6.68
N GLU A 63 4.89 0.74 6.72
CA GLU A 63 5.49 1.33 7.91
C GLU A 63 4.47 1.58 9.02
N GLN A 64 3.31 2.07 8.67
CA GLN A 64 2.23 2.30 9.63
C GLN A 64 1.78 1.02 10.34
N VAL A 65 1.88 -0.14 9.68
CA VAL A 65 1.56 -1.44 10.28
C VAL A 65 2.63 -1.87 11.29
N ARG A 66 3.86 -1.39 11.13
CA ARG A 66 4.95 -1.71 12.08
C ARG A 66 4.82 -0.93 13.40
N HIS A 67 4.26 0.29 13.37
CA HIS A 67 4.26 1.19 14.52
C HIS A 67 3.05 2.14 14.55
N PRO A 68 2.12 2.01 15.44
CA PRO A 68 1.63 0.85 16.21
C PRO A 68 0.68 -0.02 15.39
N PRO A 69 0.74 -1.35 15.53
CA PRO A 69 -0.07 -2.29 14.71
C PRO A 69 -1.57 -2.25 15.00
N GLN A 70 -1.98 -1.62 16.10
CA GLN A 70 -3.38 -1.58 16.57
C GLN A 70 -4.18 -0.36 16.10
N ARG A 71 -3.67 0.42 15.14
CA ARG A 71 -4.45 1.51 14.55
C ARG A 71 -5.74 0.96 13.91
N PRO A 72 -6.87 1.72 13.95
CA PRO A 72 -8.12 1.27 13.36
C PRO A 72 -7.99 1.02 11.84
N ALA A 73 -8.83 0.15 11.31
CA ALA A 73 -8.81 -0.25 9.90
C ALA A 73 -8.94 0.94 8.93
N GLU A 74 -9.69 1.95 9.32
CA GLU A 74 -9.93 3.18 8.57
C GLU A 74 -8.63 3.99 8.36
N ALA A 75 -7.64 3.80 9.22
CA ALA A 75 -6.32 4.41 9.08
C ALA A 75 -5.55 3.92 7.83
N ALA A 76 -6.02 2.86 7.17
CA ALA A 76 -5.47 2.40 5.89
C ALA A 76 -5.69 3.41 4.75
N GLY A 77 -6.59 4.38 4.92
CA GLY A 77 -6.92 5.38 3.90
C GLY A 77 -7.57 4.78 2.64
N LEU A 78 -8.24 3.65 2.79
CA LEU A 78 -9.08 3.07 1.74
C LEU A 78 -10.41 3.80 1.65
N ASP A 79 -10.96 3.84 0.44
CA ASP A 79 -12.38 4.21 0.25
C ASP A 79 -13.27 3.26 1.08
N PRO A 80 -14.37 3.75 1.72
CA PRO A 80 -15.25 2.89 2.51
C PRO A 80 -15.75 1.66 1.77
N LEU A 81 -16.16 1.80 0.50
CA LEU A 81 -16.56 0.67 -0.33
C LEU A 81 -15.41 -0.34 -0.52
N ALA A 82 -14.19 0.14 -0.71
CA ALA A 82 -13.03 -0.75 -0.84
C ALA A 82 -12.76 -1.53 0.44
N LEU A 83 -12.94 -0.90 1.61
CA LEU A 83 -12.81 -1.56 2.89
C LEU A 83 -13.90 -2.62 3.09
N ASP A 84 -15.14 -2.34 2.72
CA ASP A 84 -16.25 -3.29 2.83
C ASP A 84 -16.09 -4.47 1.85
N VAL A 85 -15.67 -4.20 0.62
CA VAL A 85 -15.32 -5.25 -0.36
C VAL A 85 -14.17 -6.12 0.17
N LEU A 86 -13.17 -5.53 0.80
CA LEU A 86 -12.06 -6.27 1.40
C LEU A 86 -12.51 -7.12 2.59
N ARG A 87 -13.42 -6.60 3.43
CA ARG A 87 -14.05 -7.36 4.53
C ARG A 87 -14.80 -8.57 4.00
N GLY A 88 -15.63 -8.38 2.96
CA GLY A 88 -16.36 -9.46 2.29
C GLY A 88 -15.42 -10.51 1.67
N ALA A 89 -14.40 -10.07 0.94
CA ALA A 89 -13.43 -10.96 0.30
C ALA A 89 -12.56 -11.73 1.31
N SER A 90 -12.35 -11.17 2.51
CA SER A 90 -11.53 -11.80 3.57
C SER A 90 -12.30 -12.84 4.37
N ASN A 91 -13.62 -12.80 4.32
CA ASN A 91 -14.53 -13.58 5.19
C ASN A 91 -14.16 -13.49 6.69
N ARG A 92 -13.66 -12.34 7.11
CA ARG A 92 -13.20 -12.04 8.48
C ARG A 92 -13.43 -10.57 8.80
N PRO A 93 -13.77 -10.22 10.05
CA PRO A 93 -13.77 -8.84 10.46
C PRO A 93 -12.36 -8.25 10.36
N LEU A 94 -12.27 -7.01 9.91
CA LEU A 94 -11.02 -6.23 9.82
C LEU A 94 -11.17 -4.99 10.69
N HIS A 95 -10.62 -5.04 11.90
CA HIS A 95 -10.72 -3.97 12.90
C HIS A 95 -9.47 -3.10 12.93
N THR A 96 -8.32 -3.69 12.59
CA THR A 96 -7.02 -3.04 12.69
C THR A 96 -6.36 -2.85 11.34
N LEU A 97 -5.50 -1.85 11.27
CA LEU A 97 -4.67 -1.58 10.11
C LEU A 97 -3.81 -2.80 9.71
N ALA A 98 -3.31 -3.55 10.70
CA ALA A 98 -2.52 -4.75 10.45
C ALA A 98 -3.35 -5.84 9.75
N GLU A 99 -4.60 -6.04 10.17
CA GLU A 99 -5.53 -6.98 9.53
C GLU A 99 -5.86 -6.57 8.11
N VAL A 100 -6.07 -5.27 7.86
CA VAL A 100 -6.27 -4.71 6.51
C VAL A 100 -5.06 -4.98 5.63
N ALA A 101 -3.84 -4.68 6.10
CA ALA A 101 -2.63 -4.93 5.34
C ALA A 101 -2.41 -6.42 5.04
N LEU A 102 -2.69 -7.30 6.00
CA LEU A 102 -2.64 -8.75 5.81
C LEU A 102 -3.70 -9.23 4.80
N ALA A 103 -4.92 -8.70 4.86
CA ALA A 103 -5.98 -9.02 3.91
C ALA A 103 -5.60 -8.60 2.47
N ILE A 104 -5.10 -7.37 2.30
CA ILE A 104 -4.55 -6.90 1.02
C ILE A 104 -3.39 -7.80 0.58
N GLY A 105 -2.49 -8.13 1.50
CA GLY A 105 -1.36 -9.02 1.24
C GLY A 105 -1.80 -10.39 0.73
N ARG A 106 -2.85 -10.98 1.32
CA ARG A 106 -3.43 -12.27 0.88
C ARG A 106 -3.99 -12.19 -0.54
N LEU A 107 -4.71 -11.13 -0.88
CA LEU A 107 -5.12 -10.88 -2.26
C LEU A 107 -3.90 -10.83 -3.19
N GLY A 108 -2.78 -10.31 -2.74
CA GLY A 108 -1.52 -10.23 -3.48
C GLY A 108 -0.69 -11.52 -3.51
N GLY A 109 -1.16 -12.59 -2.82
CA GLY A 109 -0.47 -13.87 -2.77
C GLY A 109 0.39 -14.08 -1.52
N HIS A 110 0.20 -13.28 -0.44
CA HIS A 110 0.84 -13.50 0.85
C HIS A 110 0.22 -14.70 1.55
N LEU A 111 1.02 -15.67 1.90
CA LEU A 111 0.52 -16.91 2.51
C LEU A 111 0.29 -16.77 4.03
N ASN A 112 0.85 -15.73 4.64
CA ASN A 112 0.76 -15.45 6.08
C ASN A 112 1.16 -16.67 6.93
N ARG A 113 2.26 -17.34 6.57
CA ARG A 113 2.86 -18.40 7.37
C ARG A 113 3.53 -17.77 8.59
N ARG A 114 3.72 -18.58 9.66
CA ARG A 114 4.29 -18.11 10.93
C ARG A 114 5.63 -17.35 10.79
N GLN A 115 6.40 -17.64 9.74
CA GLN A 115 7.71 -17.05 9.47
C GLN A 115 7.70 -15.96 8.36
N ASP A 116 6.54 -15.72 7.71
CA ASP A 116 6.49 -14.81 6.56
C ASP A 116 6.57 -13.32 6.96
N GLY A 117 6.30 -12.98 8.21
CA GLY A 117 6.22 -11.59 8.67
C GLY A 117 5.12 -10.79 7.97
N LEU A 118 5.27 -9.47 7.94
CA LEU A 118 4.33 -8.57 7.25
C LEU A 118 4.51 -8.63 5.74
N PRO A 119 3.41 -8.46 4.96
CA PRO A 119 3.50 -8.44 3.49
C PRO A 119 4.45 -7.34 3.01
N GLY A 120 5.34 -7.70 2.09
CA GLY A 120 6.19 -6.73 1.40
C GLY A 120 5.37 -5.82 0.47
N TRP A 121 5.92 -4.65 0.11
CA TRP A 121 5.25 -3.66 -0.75
C TRP A 121 4.82 -4.22 -2.12
N GLN A 122 5.59 -5.15 -2.72
CA GLN A 122 5.21 -5.82 -3.98
C GLN A 122 3.93 -6.64 -3.84
N THR A 123 3.81 -7.34 -2.73
CA THR A 123 2.64 -8.16 -2.41
C THR A 123 1.43 -7.26 -2.12
N LEU A 124 1.63 -6.18 -1.36
CA LEU A 124 0.61 -5.17 -1.12
C LEU A 124 0.15 -4.53 -2.44
N TRP A 125 1.07 -4.15 -3.32
CA TRP A 125 0.72 -3.60 -4.63
C TRP A 125 -0.14 -4.54 -5.48
N ARG A 126 0.25 -5.82 -5.56
CA ARG A 126 -0.56 -6.84 -6.26
C ARG A 126 -1.94 -7.00 -5.63
N GLY A 127 -2.00 -6.98 -4.30
CA GLY A 127 -3.25 -7.05 -3.55
C GLY A 127 -4.15 -5.84 -3.80
N MET A 128 -3.59 -4.63 -3.78
CA MET A 128 -4.33 -3.39 -4.08
C MET A 128 -4.93 -3.41 -5.48
N LYS A 129 -4.20 -3.85 -6.50
CA LYS A 129 -4.74 -3.97 -7.86
C LYS A 129 -5.90 -4.95 -7.94
N LYS A 130 -5.82 -6.08 -7.24
CA LYS A 130 -6.93 -7.04 -7.19
C LYS A 130 -8.13 -6.47 -6.44
N LEU A 131 -7.89 -5.79 -5.32
CA LEU A 131 -8.96 -5.11 -4.58
C LEU A 131 -9.67 -4.08 -5.46
N GLU A 132 -8.94 -3.26 -6.18
CA GLU A 132 -9.52 -2.28 -7.12
C GLU A 132 -10.40 -2.97 -8.18
N SER A 133 -9.95 -4.09 -8.74
CA SER A 133 -10.75 -4.87 -9.70
C SER A 133 -12.04 -5.39 -9.07
N LEU A 134 -12.00 -5.84 -7.81
CA LEU A 134 -13.19 -6.29 -7.08
C LEU A 134 -14.16 -5.13 -6.82
N VAL A 135 -13.65 -3.97 -6.39
CA VAL A 135 -14.44 -2.76 -6.17
C VAL A 135 -15.11 -2.30 -7.45
N GLN A 136 -14.41 -2.33 -8.57
CA GLN A 136 -14.99 -2.00 -9.87
C GLN A 136 -16.09 -3.00 -10.25
N GLY A 137 -15.91 -4.30 -10.00
CA GLY A 137 -16.93 -5.32 -10.21
C GLY A 137 -18.20 -5.03 -9.41
N VAL A 138 -18.08 -4.68 -8.12
CA VAL A 138 -19.22 -4.30 -7.28
C VAL A 138 -19.91 -3.03 -7.79
N ARG A 139 -19.13 -2.00 -8.16
CA ARG A 139 -19.70 -0.76 -8.75
C ARG A 139 -20.46 -1.03 -10.06
N LEU A 140 -20.01 -1.98 -10.86
CA LEU A 140 -20.69 -2.37 -12.09
C LEU A 140 -21.97 -3.15 -11.79
N SER A 141 -21.94 -4.12 -10.86
CA SER A 141 -23.13 -4.89 -10.50
C SER A 141 -24.26 -4.03 -9.95
N CYS A 142 -23.94 -2.99 -9.15
CA CYS A 142 -24.93 -2.02 -8.67
C CYS A 142 -25.57 -1.15 -9.77
N LYS A 143 -24.98 -1.11 -10.98
CA LYS A 143 -25.53 -0.37 -12.13
C LYS A 143 -26.36 -1.24 -13.06
N LEU A 144 -26.35 -2.56 -12.90
CA LEU A 144 -27.10 -3.47 -13.73
C LEU A 144 -28.54 -3.58 -13.21
N PRO A 145 -29.57 -3.39 -14.06
CA PRO A 145 -30.97 -3.58 -13.67
C PRO A 145 -31.18 -5.04 -13.26
N GLY A 146 -31.57 -5.31 -12.02
CA GLY A 146 -31.87 -6.65 -11.51
C GLY A 146 -30.93 -7.19 -10.43
N PHE A 147 -29.95 -6.43 -9.99
CA PHE A 147 -29.01 -6.79 -8.90
C PHE A 147 -29.10 -5.82 -7.69
N GLY A 148 -30.25 -5.24 -7.43
CA GLY A 148 -30.54 -4.40 -6.26
C GLY A 148 -31.59 -5.03 -5.36
#